data_b2cadf135420ff80c3a0172e0646eb68
#
_entry.id   b2cadf135420ff80c3a0172e0646eb68
#
_cell.length_a   1.000
_cell.length_b   1.000
_cell.length_c   1.000
_cell.angle_alpha   90.00
_cell.angle_beta   90.00
_cell.angle_gamma   90.00
#
_symmetry.space_group_name_H-M   'P 1'
#
loop_
_entity.id
_entity.type
_entity.pdbx_description
1 polymer ?
#
loop_
_entity_poly.entity_id
_entity_poly.type
_entity_poly.pdbx_seq_one_letter_code
_entity_poly.pdbx_strand_id
1 'polypeptide(L)'
;MKRAASLLAFLVLLVVAFYRDASSQSNLVREIAPGVFVRLAEPDKKIIANAGWVVFRDYVLAIDANYPWGARLILADIRRTTSKPIRFVFDTHYHADHAFGNSLFVDSGAAVVCTEDCMEESRRKNTPAWKGDKGEAEFDLKQWRLEHPQLGFTNRMVFDDGAHRVELIPMGPAHTRGDAIAYLPKERIAFTGDLCGTRAGNNMADPDADPENWVRSLDRLSRFDIATLVPGHGPIGGHNAIAPQRLLFSTMIDGIRAGIARGESADHIAQSLDLTGIHPNGEDVARTQASIKAVYAKLRK
;
A
#
# COMPACT_ATOMS: atom_id res chain seq x y z
N MET A 1 36.80 48.40 3.39
CA MET A 1 36.95 46.96 3.09
C MET A 1 36.32 46.02 4.15
N LYS A 2 36.12 46.38 5.43
CA LYS A 2 35.52 45.50 6.47
C LYS A 2 33.99 45.31 6.39
N ARG A 3 33.24 46.17 5.72
CA ARG A 3 31.75 46.07 5.59
C ARG A 3 31.26 45.11 4.47
N ALA A 4 32.08 44.87 3.42
CA ALA A 4 31.72 43.97 2.34
C ALA A 4 31.87 42.51 2.71
N ALA A 5 32.84 42.16 3.60
CA ALA A 5 33.05 40.81 4.04
C ALA A 5 31.93 40.26 4.96
N SER A 6 31.29 41.14 5.75
CA SER A 6 30.18 40.79 6.64
C SER A 6 28.88 40.49 5.91
N LEU A 7 28.60 41.17 4.79
CA LEU A 7 27.42 40.89 3.97
C LEU A 7 27.52 39.55 3.21
N LEU A 8 28.73 39.21 2.74
CA LEU A 8 28.94 37.93 2.04
C LEU A 8 28.81 36.74 2.96
N ALA A 9 29.29 36.85 4.22
CA ALA A 9 29.18 35.81 5.22
C ALA A 9 27.72 35.56 5.64
N PHE A 10 26.91 36.63 5.70
CA PHE A 10 25.49 36.52 6.05
C PHE A 10 24.66 35.90 4.89
N LEU A 11 24.99 36.19 3.64
CA LEU A 11 24.34 35.60 2.46
C LEU A 11 24.66 34.13 2.30
N VAL A 12 25.90 33.73 2.59
CA VAL A 12 26.32 32.29 2.54
C VAL A 12 25.66 31.50 3.67
N LEU A 13 25.51 32.06 4.86
CA LEU A 13 24.82 31.42 5.99
C LEU A 13 23.30 31.27 5.75
N LEU A 14 22.67 32.26 5.10
CA LEU A 14 21.26 32.16 4.71
C LEU A 14 21.03 31.09 3.62
N VAL A 15 21.90 30.99 2.63
CA VAL A 15 21.81 29.97 1.58
C VAL A 15 22.07 28.57 2.13
N VAL A 16 23.00 28.41 3.07
CA VAL A 16 23.27 27.12 3.72
C VAL A 16 22.14 26.73 4.66
N ALA A 17 21.47 27.69 5.35
CA ALA A 17 20.30 27.41 6.19
C ALA A 17 19.10 26.97 5.33
N PHE A 18 18.84 27.62 4.18
CA PHE A 18 17.80 27.20 3.24
C PHE A 18 18.09 25.82 2.61
N TYR A 19 19.36 25.48 2.32
CA TYR A 19 19.74 24.18 1.80
C TYR A 19 19.65 23.05 2.85
N ARG A 20 19.82 23.34 4.14
CA ARG A 20 19.67 22.33 5.22
C ARG A 20 18.21 21.98 5.51
N ASP A 21 17.28 22.91 5.35
CA ASP A 21 15.86 22.64 5.61
C ASP A 21 15.19 21.88 4.44
N ALA A 22 15.68 22.06 3.22
CA ALA A 22 15.24 21.29 2.05
C ALA A 22 15.73 19.82 2.07
N SER A 23 16.82 19.50 2.77
CA SER A 23 17.41 18.16 2.80
C SER A 23 16.81 17.22 3.85
N SER A 24 16.13 17.74 4.89
CA SER A 24 15.54 16.92 5.94
C SER A 24 14.13 16.40 5.62
N GLN A 25 13.44 16.98 4.62
CA GLN A 25 12.14 16.49 4.12
C GLN A 25 12.25 15.47 2.97
N SER A 26 13.46 15.22 2.44
CA SER A 26 13.65 14.56 1.14
C SER A 26 13.69 13.03 1.15
N ASN A 27 13.62 12.37 2.31
CA ASN A 27 13.76 10.90 2.34
C ASN A 27 12.46 10.11 2.19
N LEU A 28 11.30 10.74 2.35
CA LEU A 28 10.00 10.07 2.30
C LEU A 28 9.38 10.04 0.90
N VAL A 29 9.61 11.07 0.11
CA VAL A 29 9.19 11.14 -1.29
C VAL A 29 10.39 10.82 -2.17
N ARG A 30 10.23 9.84 -3.05
CA ARG A 30 11.28 9.38 -3.96
C ARG A 30 10.73 9.32 -5.38
N GLU A 31 11.46 9.88 -6.32
CA GLU A 31 11.28 9.59 -7.74
C GLU A 31 12.00 8.27 -8.03
N ILE A 32 11.25 7.22 -8.37
CA ILE A 32 11.77 5.85 -8.59
C ILE A 32 11.94 5.50 -10.06
N ALA A 33 11.36 6.30 -10.93
CA ALA A 33 11.61 6.38 -12.37
C ALA A 33 11.14 7.77 -12.84
N PRO A 34 11.58 8.29 -14.00
CA PRO A 34 11.14 9.59 -14.49
C PRO A 34 9.63 9.73 -14.45
N GLY A 35 9.10 10.68 -13.67
CA GLY A 35 7.66 10.91 -13.49
C GLY A 35 6.92 9.88 -12.63
N VAL A 36 7.60 8.94 -12.00
CA VAL A 36 7.00 7.92 -11.11
C VAL A 36 7.53 8.11 -9.69
N PHE A 37 6.64 8.39 -8.76
CA PHE A 37 6.99 8.75 -7.40
C PHE A 37 6.38 7.80 -6.37
N VAL A 38 7.02 7.70 -5.23
CA VAL A 38 6.54 7.02 -4.02
C VAL A 38 6.69 7.95 -2.83
N ARG A 39 5.67 7.99 -2.00
CA ARG A 39 5.73 8.51 -0.64
C ARG A 39 5.71 7.33 0.34
N LEU A 40 6.75 7.21 1.14
CA LEU A 40 6.83 6.19 2.17
C LEU A 40 5.96 6.55 3.38
N ALA A 41 5.47 5.53 4.06
CA ALA A 41 4.72 5.65 5.31
C ALA A 41 5.52 6.34 6.41
N GLU A 42 4.81 7.05 7.29
CA GLU A 42 5.31 7.65 8.53
C GLU A 42 4.41 7.20 9.69
N PRO A 43 4.59 5.99 10.23
CA PRO A 43 3.70 5.43 11.25
C PRO A 43 3.57 6.31 12.50
N ASP A 44 4.64 7.01 12.88
CA ASP A 44 4.63 7.95 14.02
C ASP A 44 3.67 9.12 13.80
N LYS A 45 3.33 9.44 12.56
CA LYS A 45 2.30 10.42 12.18
C LYS A 45 0.99 9.78 11.75
N LYS A 46 0.80 8.50 12.07
CA LYS A 46 -0.37 7.69 11.66
C LYS A 46 -0.59 7.66 10.14
N ILE A 47 0.48 7.85 9.34
CA ILE A 47 0.48 7.61 7.90
C ILE A 47 1.01 6.20 7.71
N ILE A 48 0.10 5.25 7.63
CA ILE A 48 0.41 3.83 7.81
C ILE A 48 0.86 3.19 6.50
N ALA A 49 0.22 3.52 5.39
CA ALA A 49 0.51 2.95 4.08
C ALA A 49 1.44 3.83 3.24
N ASN A 50 2.19 3.22 2.35
CA ASN A 50 2.85 3.91 1.25
C ASN A 50 1.81 4.40 0.24
N ALA A 51 2.18 5.40 -0.53
CA ALA A 51 1.39 5.88 -1.66
C ALA A 51 2.29 6.15 -2.85
N GLY A 52 1.72 6.15 -4.05
CA GLY A 52 2.46 6.47 -5.26
C GLY A 52 1.73 7.43 -6.17
N TRP A 53 2.42 7.95 -7.17
CA TRP A 53 1.79 8.65 -8.28
C TRP A 53 2.63 8.60 -9.54
N VAL A 54 1.92 8.63 -10.67
CA VAL A 54 2.51 8.66 -12.02
C VAL A 54 2.07 9.96 -12.70
N VAL A 55 3.04 10.72 -13.19
CA VAL A 55 2.84 12.01 -13.87
C VAL A 55 2.77 11.77 -15.36
N PHE A 56 1.56 11.58 -15.88
CA PHE A 56 1.28 11.49 -17.30
C PHE A 56 1.46 12.85 -18.01
N ARG A 57 1.32 12.88 -19.35
CA ARG A 57 1.48 14.13 -20.13
C ARG A 57 0.58 15.25 -19.63
N ASP A 58 -0.69 14.95 -19.33
CA ASP A 58 -1.71 15.97 -19.05
C ASP A 58 -2.35 15.84 -17.65
N TYR A 59 -2.06 14.79 -16.90
CA TYR A 59 -2.65 14.51 -15.59
C TYR A 59 -1.76 13.66 -14.70
N VAL A 60 -2.20 13.48 -13.46
CA VAL A 60 -1.61 12.56 -12.48
C VAL A 60 -2.61 11.45 -12.17
N LEU A 61 -2.11 10.21 -12.13
CA LEU A 61 -2.74 9.05 -11.50
C LEU A 61 -2.06 8.83 -10.15
N ALA A 62 -2.79 8.99 -9.06
CA ALA A 62 -2.34 8.62 -7.71
C ALA A 62 -2.67 7.14 -7.41
N ILE A 63 -1.94 6.54 -6.49
CA ILE A 63 -2.09 5.15 -6.07
C ILE A 63 -2.13 5.14 -4.55
N ASP A 64 -3.23 4.66 -3.99
CA ASP A 64 -3.62 4.64 -2.59
C ASP A 64 -3.73 6.04 -1.95
N ALA A 65 -4.92 6.31 -1.42
CA ALA A 65 -5.28 7.61 -0.85
C ALA A 65 -4.88 7.76 0.62
N ASN A 66 -4.51 6.67 1.31
CA ASN A 66 -4.23 6.65 2.73
C ASN A 66 -5.45 7.06 3.61
N TYR A 67 -5.22 7.38 4.90
CA TYR A 67 -6.19 8.10 5.72
C TYR A 67 -6.29 9.58 5.29
N PRO A 68 -7.34 10.33 5.68
CA PRO A 68 -7.50 11.74 5.29
C PRO A 68 -6.30 12.62 5.61
N TRP A 69 -5.69 12.48 6.78
CA TRP A 69 -4.48 13.23 7.15
C TRP A 69 -3.26 12.85 6.31
N GLY A 70 -3.13 11.56 5.92
CA GLY A 70 -2.11 11.11 4.97
C GLY A 70 -2.36 11.67 3.56
N ALA A 71 -3.62 11.63 3.08
CA ALA A 71 -4.03 12.19 1.80
C ALA A 71 -3.65 13.67 1.63
N ARG A 72 -3.82 14.48 2.69
CA ARG A 72 -3.38 15.89 2.68
C ARG A 72 -1.91 16.04 2.37
N LEU A 73 -1.07 15.20 2.96
CA LEU A 73 0.37 15.23 2.73
C LEU A 73 0.73 14.71 1.33
N ILE A 74 0.09 13.63 0.88
CA ILE A 74 0.28 13.08 -0.47
C ILE A 74 -0.08 14.13 -1.52
N LEU A 75 -1.22 14.81 -1.38
CA LEU A 75 -1.64 15.88 -2.28
C LEU A 75 -0.64 17.06 -2.30
N ALA A 76 -0.10 17.44 -1.14
CA ALA A 76 0.93 18.47 -1.05
C ALA A 76 2.23 18.02 -1.74
N ASP A 77 2.61 16.77 -1.60
CA ASP A 77 3.79 16.19 -2.24
C ASP A 77 3.63 16.11 -3.76
N ILE A 78 2.47 15.66 -4.26
CA ILE A 78 2.17 15.67 -5.70
C ILE A 78 2.32 17.09 -6.28
N ARG A 79 1.74 18.11 -5.62
CA ARG A 79 1.81 19.51 -6.06
C ARG A 79 3.24 20.09 -6.07
N ARG A 80 4.17 19.54 -5.28
CA ARG A 80 5.60 19.90 -5.33
C ARG A 80 6.31 19.29 -6.52
N THR A 81 5.83 18.12 -7.02
CA THR A 81 6.46 17.43 -8.15
C THR A 81 5.91 17.88 -9.50
N THR A 82 4.66 18.36 -9.54
CA THR A 82 4.00 18.78 -10.79
C THR A 82 2.83 19.73 -10.56
N SER A 83 2.55 20.59 -11.53
CA SER A 83 1.35 21.43 -11.58
C SER A 83 0.17 20.78 -12.30
N LYS A 84 0.33 19.57 -12.82
CA LYS A 84 -0.72 18.86 -13.57
C LYS A 84 -1.87 18.46 -12.65
N PRO A 85 -3.13 18.47 -13.15
CA PRO A 85 -4.28 18.06 -12.35
C PRO A 85 -4.22 16.56 -12.01
N ILE A 86 -4.63 16.22 -10.79
CA ILE A 86 -4.86 14.82 -10.42
C ILE A 86 -6.23 14.44 -11.00
N ARG A 87 -6.28 13.45 -11.88
CA ARG A 87 -7.52 13.01 -12.52
C ARG A 87 -8.04 11.70 -11.99
N PHE A 88 -7.16 10.88 -11.44
CA PHE A 88 -7.51 9.57 -10.91
C PHE A 88 -6.73 9.29 -9.63
N VAL A 89 -7.37 8.60 -8.70
CA VAL A 89 -6.73 7.87 -7.61
C VAL A 89 -7.19 6.42 -7.68
N PHE A 90 -6.23 5.52 -7.69
CA PHE A 90 -6.46 4.08 -7.71
C PHE A 90 -6.28 3.51 -6.31
N ASP A 91 -7.32 2.86 -5.78
CA ASP A 91 -7.24 2.09 -4.54
C ASP A 91 -6.84 0.66 -4.88
N THR A 92 -5.70 0.20 -4.37
CA THR A 92 -5.24 -1.18 -4.53
C THR A 92 -6.21 -2.17 -3.88
N HIS A 93 -6.85 -1.77 -2.79
CA HIS A 93 -7.92 -2.45 -2.09
C HIS A 93 -8.69 -1.49 -1.17
N TYR A 94 -9.76 -1.97 -0.51
CA TYR A 94 -10.71 -1.11 0.20
C TYR A 94 -10.29 -0.71 1.63
N HIS A 95 -9.21 -1.20 2.21
CA HIS A 95 -8.87 -0.93 3.60
C HIS A 95 -8.66 0.56 3.89
N ALA A 96 -8.93 0.94 5.13
CA ALA A 96 -9.01 2.33 5.56
C ALA A 96 -7.73 3.13 5.30
N ASP A 97 -6.58 2.53 5.53
CA ASP A 97 -5.26 3.13 5.35
C ASP A 97 -4.81 3.21 3.88
N HIS A 98 -5.66 2.75 2.95
CA HIS A 98 -5.48 2.90 1.51
C HIS A 98 -6.56 3.78 0.88
N ALA A 99 -7.81 3.81 1.43
CA ALA A 99 -8.97 4.36 0.75
C ALA A 99 -9.71 5.49 1.51
N PHE A 100 -9.50 5.67 2.81
CA PHE A 100 -10.28 6.65 3.58
C PHE A 100 -9.96 8.11 3.22
N GLY A 101 -8.83 8.38 2.58
CA GLY A 101 -8.46 9.69 2.06
C GLY A 101 -9.10 10.08 0.73
N ASN A 102 -9.90 9.20 0.11
CA ASN A 102 -10.47 9.39 -1.23
C ASN A 102 -11.20 10.73 -1.41
N SER A 103 -11.93 11.20 -0.38
CA SER A 103 -12.67 12.47 -0.48
C SER A 103 -11.78 13.66 -0.82
N LEU A 104 -10.54 13.70 -0.34
CA LEU A 104 -9.62 14.79 -0.62
C LEU A 104 -9.15 14.78 -2.09
N PHE A 105 -8.97 13.60 -2.66
CA PHE A 105 -8.66 13.45 -4.08
C PHE A 105 -9.85 13.84 -4.96
N VAL A 106 -11.08 13.45 -4.58
CA VAL A 106 -12.31 13.84 -5.27
C VAL A 106 -12.49 15.37 -5.21
N ASP A 107 -12.28 16.00 -4.06
CA ASP A 107 -12.32 17.46 -3.90
C ASP A 107 -11.23 18.17 -4.73
N SER A 108 -10.15 17.47 -5.08
CA SER A 108 -9.10 17.94 -6.00
C SER A 108 -9.43 17.70 -7.48
N GLY A 109 -10.58 17.10 -7.80
CA GLY A 109 -11.06 16.82 -9.16
C GLY A 109 -10.71 15.44 -9.71
N ALA A 110 -10.28 14.50 -8.85
CA ALA A 110 -9.98 13.12 -9.23
C ALA A 110 -11.24 12.24 -9.16
N ALA A 111 -11.28 11.19 -10.00
CA ALA A 111 -12.18 10.06 -9.83
C ALA A 111 -11.44 8.90 -9.15
N VAL A 112 -12.11 8.20 -8.24
CA VAL A 112 -11.57 7.03 -7.54
C VAL A 112 -11.85 5.78 -8.33
N VAL A 113 -10.80 4.99 -8.56
CA VAL A 113 -10.82 3.76 -9.38
C VAL A 113 -10.42 2.58 -8.51
N CYS A 114 -11.13 1.47 -8.59
CA CYS A 114 -10.69 0.18 -8.04
C CYS A 114 -11.38 -0.97 -8.79
N THR A 115 -11.13 -2.23 -8.40
CA THR A 115 -11.90 -3.36 -8.94
C THR A 115 -13.37 -3.27 -8.52
N GLU A 116 -14.28 -3.90 -9.26
CA GLU A 116 -15.71 -3.98 -8.86
C GLU A 116 -15.86 -4.67 -7.51
N ASP A 117 -15.07 -5.71 -7.23
CA ASP A 117 -15.04 -6.38 -5.93
C ASP A 117 -14.58 -5.44 -4.80
N CYS A 118 -13.55 -4.64 -5.03
CA CYS A 118 -13.11 -3.60 -4.08
C CYS A 118 -14.21 -2.55 -3.87
N MET A 119 -14.89 -2.13 -4.92
CA MET A 119 -15.98 -1.16 -4.83
C MET A 119 -17.15 -1.69 -3.99
N GLU A 120 -17.54 -2.95 -4.18
CA GLU A 120 -18.60 -3.60 -3.39
C GLU A 120 -18.19 -3.70 -1.91
N GLU A 121 -16.95 -4.18 -1.64
CA GLU A 121 -16.41 -4.30 -0.30
C GLU A 121 -16.32 -2.94 0.41
N SER A 122 -15.87 -1.90 -0.30
CA SER A 122 -15.82 -0.54 0.22
C SER A 122 -17.20 -0.07 0.68
N ARG A 123 -18.24 -0.24 -0.14
CA ARG A 123 -19.61 0.15 0.23
C ARG A 123 -20.14 -0.63 1.44
N ARG A 124 -19.87 -1.94 1.48
CA ARG A 124 -20.37 -2.84 2.51
C ARG A 124 -19.66 -2.68 3.84
N LYS A 125 -18.34 -2.42 3.85
CA LYS A 125 -17.50 -2.47 5.04
C LYS A 125 -17.02 -1.10 5.51
N ASN A 126 -16.65 -0.19 4.59
CA ASN A 126 -16.11 1.10 4.98
C ASN A 126 -17.15 2.00 5.64
N THR A 127 -18.41 1.94 5.22
CA THR A 127 -19.46 2.74 5.87
C THR A 127 -19.64 2.43 7.36
N PRO A 128 -19.81 1.16 7.80
CA PRO A 128 -19.88 0.86 9.23
C PRO A 128 -18.53 1.10 9.95
N ALA A 129 -17.39 0.83 9.32
CA ALA A 129 -16.07 1.10 9.91
C ALA A 129 -15.88 2.59 10.18
N TRP A 130 -16.19 3.44 9.21
CA TRP A 130 -16.13 4.90 9.34
C TRP A 130 -17.02 5.42 10.46
N LYS A 131 -18.27 4.95 10.53
CA LYS A 131 -19.23 5.35 11.57
C LYS A 131 -18.83 4.86 12.96
N GLY A 132 -18.17 3.74 13.04
CA GLY A 132 -17.71 3.11 14.29
C GLY A 132 -16.39 3.68 14.81
N ASP A 133 -15.68 4.47 14.01
CA ASP A 133 -14.41 5.05 14.40
C ASP A 133 -14.58 6.02 15.58
N LYS A 134 -13.75 5.84 16.59
CA LYS A 134 -13.69 6.65 17.82
C LYS A 134 -12.39 7.46 17.87
N GLY A 135 -11.89 7.85 16.70
CA GLY A 135 -10.60 8.50 16.55
C GLY A 135 -10.31 9.61 17.55
N GLU A 136 -9.04 9.82 17.78
CA GLU A 136 -8.53 10.88 18.64
C GLU A 136 -8.53 12.21 17.89
N ALA A 137 -8.80 13.31 18.57
CA ALA A 137 -8.87 14.71 18.14
C ALA A 137 -8.48 15.02 16.67
N GLU A 138 -7.17 15.03 16.34
CA GLU A 138 -6.70 15.37 14.99
C GLU A 138 -6.83 14.22 13.96
N PHE A 139 -7.09 13.01 14.44
CA PHE A 139 -7.30 11.81 13.64
C PHE A 139 -8.76 11.34 13.65
N ASP A 140 -9.70 12.21 14.04
CA ASP A 140 -11.13 11.90 14.05
C ASP A 140 -11.70 11.95 12.63
N LEU A 141 -12.15 10.79 12.14
CA LEU A 141 -12.76 10.66 10.82
C LEU A 141 -14.05 11.48 10.64
N LYS A 142 -14.73 11.89 11.74
CA LYS A 142 -15.94 12.74 11.68
C LYS A 142 -15.68 14.13 11.10
N GLN A 143 -14.42 14.57 11.06
CA GLN A 143 -14.02 15.83 10.44
C GLN A 143 -13.99 15.74 8.90
N TRP A 144 -14.14 14.55 8.34
CA TRP A 144 -13.96 14.26 6.93
C TRP A 144 -15.21 13.60 6.34
N ARG A 145 -15.26 13.48 5.02
CA ARG A 145 -16.29 12.75 4.28
C ARG A 145 -15.75 11.39 3.83
N LEU A 146 -16.51 10.33 4.06
CA LEU A 146 -16.23 9.06 3.42
C LEU A 146 -16.59 9.15 1.93
N GLU A 147 -15.68 8.74 1.08
CA GLU A 147 -15.90 8.66 -0.36
C GLU A 147 -15.60 7.26 -0.87
N HIS A 148 -16.55 6.68 -1.56
CA HIS A 148 -16.41 5.37 -2.18
C HIS A 148 -15.92 5.49 -3.62
N PRO A 149 -15.22 4.46 -4.17
CA PRO A 149 -14.85 4.43 -5.57
C PRO A 149 -16.03 4.62 -6.52
N GLN A 150 -15.81 5.37 -7.59
CA GLN A 150 -16.83 5.67 -8.62
C GLN A 150 -16.63 4.87 -9.89
N LEU A 151 -15.39 4.46 -10.20
CA LEU A 151 -15.02 3.72 -11.41
C LEU A 151 -14.57 2.31 -11.05
N GLY A 152 -15.36 1.31 -11.45
CA GLY A 152 -15.06 -0.10 -11.24
C GLY A 152 -14.53 -0.78 -12.50
N PHE A 153 -13.64 -1.77 -12.34
CA PHE A 153 -13.20 -2.63 -13.43
C PHE A 153 -13.11 -4.10 -12.97
N THR A 154 -13.42 -5.03 -13.89
CA THR A 154 -13.37 -6.48 -13.62
C THR A 154 -12.13 -7.14 -14.18
N ASN A 155 -11.61 -6.59 -15.26
CA ASN A 155 -10.43 -7.08 -15.95
C ASN A 155 -9.30 -6.05 -15.82
N ARG A 156 -8.39 -6.01 -16.79
CA ARG A 156 -7.34 -4.99 -16.83
C ARG A 156 -7.91 -3.64 -17.25
N MET A 157 -7.57 -2.58 -16.50
CA MET A 157 -7.74 -1.19 -16.94
C MET A 157 -6.37 -0.60 -17.27
N VAL A 158 -6.28 0.20 -18.33
CA VAL A 158 -5.01 0.73 -18.82
C VAL A 158 -5.08 2.24 -18.94
N PHE A 159 -4.08 2.91 -18.38
CA PHE A 159 -3.77 4.33 -18.61
C PHE A 159 -2.51 4.39 -19.47
N ASP A 160 -2.57 5.03 -20.61
CA ASP A 160 -1.46 5.10 -21.57
C ASP A 160 -1.48 6.43 -22.31
N ASP A 161 -0.37 7.17 -22.27
CA ASP A 161 -0.19 8.42 -23.00
C ASP A 161 1.01 8.40 -23.96
N GLY A 162 1.57 7.18 -24.17
CA GLY A 162 2.77 6.95 -24.95
C GLY A 162 4.08 7.21 -24.22
N ALA A 163 4.09 8.03 -23.15
CA ALA A 163 5.24 8.21 -22.28
C ALA A 163 5.24 7.18 -21.14
N HIS A 164 4.12 7.09 -20.42
CA HIS A 164 3.85 6.10 -19.39
C HIS A 164 2.70 5.19 -19.77
N ARG A 165 2.79 3.95 -19.35
CA ARG A 165 1.72 2.96 -19.40
C ARG A 165 1.57 2.34 -18.00
N VAL A 166 0.38 2.50 -17.41
CA VAL A 166 -0.01 1.87 -16.15
C VAL A 166 -1.14 0.89 -16.41
N GLU A 167 -0.93 -0.34 -16.00
CA GLU A 167 -1.93 -1.40 -16.07
C GLU A 167 -2.44 -1.71 -14.67
N LEU A 168 -3.71 -1.44 -14.40
CA LEU A 168 -4.39 -1.88 -13.18
C LEU A 168 -4.87 -3.31 -13.40
N ILE A 169 -4.38 -4.24 -12.59
CA ILE A 169 -4.57 -5.68 -12.80
C ILE A 169 -5.18 -6.31 -11.56
N PRO A 170 -6.40 -6.89 -11.64
CA PRO A 170 -7.00 -7.63 -10.53
C PRO A 170 -6.12 -8.82 -10.14
N MET A 171 -5.88 -8.98 -8.85
CA MET A 171 -5.08 -10.06 -8.26
C MET A 171 -5.83 -10.85 -7.19
N GLY A 172 -6.97 -10.33 -6.72
CA GLY A 172 -7.79 -10.97 -5.70
C GLY A 172 -8.57 -12.21 -6.21
N PRO A 173 -9.25 -12.90 -5.29
CA PRO A 173 -9.17 -12.68 -3.84
C PRO A 173 -7.82 -13.10 -3.26
N ALA A 174 -7.24 -12.30 -2.37
CA ALA A 174 -5.98 -12.62 -1.70
C ALA A 174 -5.96 -12.04 -0.28
N HIS A 175 -5.41 -10.83 -0.06
CA HIS A 175 -5.53 -10.07 1.18
C HIS A 175 -6.99 -9.62 1.40
N THR A 176 -7.60 -9.11 0.33
CA THR A 176 -9.03 -8.84 0.22
C THR A 176 -9.60 -9.50 -1.04
N ARG A 177 -10.93 -9.45 -1.20
CA ARG A 177 -11.56 -9.97 -2.41
C ARG A 177 -11.17 -9.14 -3.64
N GLY A 178 -11.03 -7.85 -3.48
CA GLY A 178 -10.84 -6.89 -4.55
C GLY A 178 -9.41 -6.42 -4.79
N ASP A 179 -8.39 -7.14 -4.31
CA ASP A 179 -7.01 -6.74 -4.51
C ASP A 179 -6.62 -6.54 -5.97
N ALA A 180 -5.90 -5.48 -6.25
CA ALA A 180 -5.32 -5.21 -7.55
C ALA A 180 -3.96 -4.50 -7.42
N ILE A 181 -3.16 -4.58 -8.47
CA ILE A 181 -1.87 -3.92 -8.56
C ILE A 181 -1.88 -2.85 -9.64
N ALA A 182 -1.03 -1.82 -9.49
CA ALA A 182 -0.68 -0.93 -10.60
C ALA A 182 0.70 -1.34 -11.11
N TYR A 183 0.75 -1.83 -12.36
CA TYR A 183 1.98 -2.30 -13.00
C TYR A 183 2.39 -1.38 -14.13
N LEU A 184 3.65 -0.95 -14.13
CA LEU A 184 4.29 -0.14 -15.16
C LEU A 184 5.28 -1.04 -15.92
N PRO A 185 4.89 -1.61 -17.06
CA PRO A 185 5.70 -2.62 -17.75
C PRO A 185 7.03 -2.07 -18.30
N LYS A 186 7.05 -0.82 -18.76
CA LYS A 186 8.24 -0.18 -19.30
C LYS A 186 9.28 0.11 -18.20
N GLU A 187 8.82 0.62 -17.08
CA GLU A 187 9.65 0.96 -15.92
C GLU A 187 9.95 -0.27 -15.04
N ARG A 188 9.23 -1.39 -15.27
CA ARG A 188 9.31 -2.62 -14.48
C ARG A 188 8.99 -2.38 -13.00
N ILE A 189 7.98 -1.54 -12.74
CA ILE A 189 7.53 -1.16 -11.40
C ILE A 189 6.17 -1.78 -11.14
N ALA A 190 5.97 -2.32 -9.93
CA ALA A 190 4.66 -2.75 -9.44
C ALA A 190 4.36 -2.12 -8.08
N PHE A 191 3.21 -1.44 -7.98
CA PHE A 191 2.60 -1.06 -6.72
C PHE A 191 1.63 -2.17 -6.34
N THR A 192 1.91 -2.86 -5.26
CA THR A 192 1.24 -4.12 -4.93
C THR A 192 0.19 -4.00 -3.82
N GLY A 193 0.06 -2.82 -3.21
CA GLY A 193 -0.74 -2.71 -2.00
C GLY A 193 -0.32 -3.79 -0.99
N ASP A 194 -1.29 -4.41 -0.35
CA ASP A 194 -1.05 -5.44 0.66
C ASP A 194 -0.99 -6.87 0.10
N LEU A 195 -1.13 -7.00 -1.23
CA LEU A 195 -0.95 -8.29 -1.89
C LEU A 195 0.44 -8.88 -1.64
N CYS A 196 1.49 -8.05 -1.73
CA CYS A 196 2.87 -8.47 -1.55
C CYS A 196 3.68 -7.41 -0.82
N GLY A 197 4.15 -7.75 0.39
CA GLY A 197 5.07 -6.93 1.17
C GLY A 197 6.52 -7.30 0.92
N THR A 198 7.43 -6.39 1.27
CA THR A 198 8.88 -6.64 1.27
C THR A 198 9.38 -7.15 2.61
N ARG A 199 8.53 -7.11 3.62
CA ARG A 199 8.70 -7.82 4.90
C ARG A 199 7.64 -8.92 4.93
N ALA A 200 8.05 -10.17 5.08
CA ALA A 200 7.09 -11.25 5.22
C ALA A 200 6.21 -11.00 6.47
N GLY A 201 4.94 -11.39 6.40
CA GLY A 201 4.04 -11.27 7.53
C GLY A 201 2.83 -10.37 7.28
N ASN A 202 2.30 -10.33 6.08
CA ASN A 202 0.99 -9.74 5.81
C ASN A 202 -0.11 -10.43 6.62
N ASN A 203 -1.16 -9.69 6.91
CA ASN A 203 -2.22 -10.10 7.82
C ASN A 203 -3.17 -11.14 7.19
N MET A 204 -2.87 -12.42 7.32
CA MET A 204 -3.79 -13.51 6.93
C MET A 204 -4.96 -13.69 7.92
N ALA A 205 -4.94 -12.99 9.06
CA ALA A 205 -6.04 -13.00 10.01
C ALA A 205 -7.22 -12.14 9.56
N ASP A 206 -7.05 -11.31 8.53
CA ASP A 206 -8.14 -10.55 7.96
C ASP A 206 -9.31 -11.48 7.57
N PRO A 207 -10.57 -11.15 7.96
CA PRO A 207 -11.73 -11.97 7.61
C PRO A 207 -11.91 -12.21 6.11
N ASP A 208 -11.44 -11.27 5.28
CA ASP A 208 -11.57 -11.31 3.83
C ASP A 208 -10.45 -12.05 3.13
N ALA A 209 -9.33 -12.29 3.81
CA ALA A 209 -8.21 -12.98 3.21
C ALA A 209 -8.60 -14.38 2.72
N ASP A 210 -8.18 -14.71 1.50
CA ASP A 210 -8.22 -16.06 0.95
C ASP A 210 -6.80 -16.63 0.91
N PRO A 211 -6.38 -17.38 1.95
CA PRO A 211 -4.99 -17.80 2.08
C PRO A 211 -4.49 -18.65 0.90
N GLU A 212 -5.32 -19.57 0.39
CA GLU A 212 -4.93 -20.44 -0.71
C GLU A 212 -4.84 -19.70 -2.03
N ASN A 213 -5.82 -18.84 -2.30
CA ASN A 213 -5.77 -18.03 -3.50
C ASN A 213 -4.68 -16.97 -3.42
N TRP A 214 -4.34 -16.49 -2.22
CA TRP A 214 -3.23 -15.55 -2.05
C TRP A 214 -1.89 -16.16 -2.50
N VAL A 215 -1.62 -17.43 -2.18
CA VAL A 215 -0.45 -18.15 -2.72
C VAL A 215 -0.49 -18.19 -4.25
N ARG A 216 -1.64 -18.51 -4.86
CA ARG A 216 -1.80 -18.48 -6.32
C ARG A 216 -1.59 -17.09 -6.92
N SER A 217 -2.04 -16.05 -6.22
CA SER A 217 -1.85 -14.66 -6.64
C SER A 217 -0.39 -14.23 -6.58
N LEU A 218 0.37 -14.68 -5.57
CA LEU A 218 1.82 -14.49 -5.51
C LEU A 218 2.54 -15.27 -6.63
N ASP A 219 2.09 -16.49 -6.98
CA ASP A 219 2.59 -17.22 -8.15
C ASP A 219 2.30 -16.49 -9.47
N ARG A 220 1.15 -15.81 -9.56
CA ARG A 220 0.84 -14.94 -10.70
C ARG A 220 1.74 -13.72 -10.74
N LEU A 221 1.93 -13.05 -9.59
CA LEU A 221 2.77 -11.86 -9.46
C LEU A 221 4.22 -12.17 -9.83
N SER A 222 4.73 -13.35 -9.49
CA SER A 222 6.11 -13.75 -9.80
C SER A 222 6.41 -13.88 -11.30
N ARG A 223 5.40 -13.89 -12.16
CA ARG A 223 5.57 -13.96 -13.63
C ARG A 223 5.75 -12.57 -14.27
N PHE A 224 5.54 -11.50 -13.52
CA PHE A 224 5.76 -10.15 -14.02
C PHE A 224 7.24 -9.80 -13.96
N ASP A 225 7.70 -9.04 -14.95
CA ASP A 225 9.05 -8.49 -14.95
C ASP A 225 9.11 -7.25 -14.06
N ILE A 226 9.40 -7.47 -12.77
CA ILE A 226 9.42 -6.44 -11.74
C ILE A 226 10.87 -6.19 -11.30
N ALA A 227 11.37 -4.97 -11.51
CA ALA A 227 12.63 -4.51 -10.94
C ALA A 227 12.40 -3.82 -9.59
N THR A 228 11.30 -3.05 -9.49
CA THR A 228 10.93 -2.30 -8.28
C THR A 228 9.53 -2.71 -7.83
N LEU A 229 9.42 -3.19 -6.61
CA LEU A 229 8.16 -3.53 -5.94
C LEU A 229 7.91 -2.52 -4.83
N VAL A 230 6.78 -1.81 -4.93
CA VAL A 230 6.30 -0.86 -3.93
C VAL A 230 5.14 -1.51 -3.18
N PRO A 231 5.35 -1.96 -1.93
CA PRO A 231 4.28 -2.54 -1.11
C PRO A 231 3.40 -1.46 -0.51
N GLY A 232 2.20 -1.83 -0.01
CA GLY A 232 1.40 -0.96 0.83
C GLY A 232 2.11 -0.59 2.14
N HIS A 233 2.89 -1.51 2.69
CA HIS A 233 3.61 -1.29 3.94
C HIS A 233 5.08 -1.71 3.85
N GLY A 234 5.94 -0.92 4.50
CA GLY A 234 7.37 -1.22 4.60
C GLY A 234 8.22 -0.64 3.46
N PRO A 235 9.48 -1.03 3.36
CA PRO A 235 10.41 -0.46 2.40
C PRO A 235 10.11 -0.91 0.96
N ILE A 236 10.55 -0.10 -0.01
CA ILE A 236 10.59 -0.50 -1.42
C ILE A 236 11.55 -1.69 -1.57
N GLY A 237 11.17 -2.65 -2.39
CA GLY A 237 11.97 -3.84 -2.70
C GLY A 237 12.00 -4.16 -4.19
N GLY A 238 12.20 -5.42 -4.50
CA GLY A 238 12.21 -5.95 -5.86
C GLY A 238 11.47 -7.28 -5.96
N HIS A 239 11.57 -7.91 -7.11
CA HIS A 239 10.95 -9.21 -7.40
C HIS A 239 11.29 -10.31 -6.36
N ASN A 240 12.49 -10.25 -5.77
CA ASN A 240 12.95 -11.20 -4.76
C ASN A 240 12.13 -11.18 -3.45
N ALA A 241 11.27 -10.20 -3.23
CA ALA A 241 10.36 -10.16 -2.08
C ALA A 241 9.21 -11.17 -2.19
N ILE A 242 8.84 -11.59 -3.41
CA ILE A 242 7.66 -12.44 -3.67
C ILE A 242 7.86 -13.85 -3.13
N ALA A 243 8.98 -14.47 -3.43
CA ALA A 243 9.23 -15.86 -3.07
C ALA A 243 9.25 -16.14 -1.55
N PRO A 244 9.88 -15.31 -0.69
CA PRO A 244 9.83 -15.49 0.76
C PRO A 244 8.40 -15.40 1.32
N GLN A 245 7.59 -14.44 0.87
CA GLN A 245 6.20 -14.32 1.34
C GLN A 245 5.36 -15.51 0.89
N ARG A 246 5.51 -15.94 -0.36
CA ARG A 246 4.84 -17.14 -0.87
C ARG A 246 5.21 -18.39 -0.06
N LEU A 247 6.51 -18.57 0.23
CA LEU A 247 7.00 -19.68 1.02
C LEU A 247 6.40 -19.70 2.43
N LEU A 248 6.40 -18.55 3.11
CA LEU A 248 5.80 -18.40 4.43
C LEU A 248 4.32 -18.83 4.41
N PHE A 249 3.55 -18.33 3.44
CA PHE A 249 2.12 -18.62 3.35
C PHE A 249 1.85 -20.08 3.03
N SER A 250 2.55 -20.67 2.06
CA SER A 250 2.39 -22.08 1.71
C SER A 250 2.78 -22.99 2.89
N THR A 251 3.90 -22.72 3.56
CA THR A 251 4.34 -23.51 4.73
C THR A 251 3.34 -23.41 5.88
N MET A 252 2.80 -22.21 6.14
CA MET A 252 1.77 -22.03 7.17
C MET A 252 0.51 -22.84 6.84
N ILE A 253 0.01 -22.75 5.61
CA ILE A 253 -1.18 -23.47 5.16
C ILE A 253 -0.97 -25.00 5.26
N ASP A 254 0.16 -25.50 4.78
CA ASP A 254 0.47 -26.94 4.78
C ASP A 254 0.63 -27.47 6.22
N GLY A 255 1.30 -26.72 7.09
CA GLY A 255 1.44 -27.06 8.51
C GLY A 255 0.09 -27.11 9.23
N ILE A 256 -0.80 -26.14 8.96
CA ILE A 256 -2.16 -26.12 9.54
C ILE A 256 -2.98 -27.32 9.03
N ARG A 257 -2.93 -27.64 7.74
CA ARG A 257 -3.61 -28.82 7.18
C ARG A 257 -3.14 -30.12 7.82
N ALA A 258 -1.83 -30.26 7.99
CA ALA A 258 -1.26 -31.42 8.65
C ALA A 258 -1.73 -31.52 10.12
N GLY A 259 -1.78 -30.43 10.86
CA GLY A 259 -2.32 -30.39 12.22
C GLY A 259 -3.80 -30.73 12.28
N ILE A 260 -4.62 -30.21 11.37
CA ILE A 260 -6.05 -30.56 11.25
C ILE A 260 -6.21 -32.05 11.02
N ALA A 261 -5.41 -32.67 10.13
CA ALA A 261 -5.44 -34.09 9.83
C ALA A 261 -5.07 -34.94 11.05
N ARG A 262 -4.24 -34.43 11.97
CA ARG A 262 -3.93 -35.10 13.26
C ARG A 262 -4.97 -34.84 14.36
N GLY A 263 -6.00 -34.02 14.09
CA GLY A 263 -7.03 -33.68 15.07
C GLY A 263 -6.59 -32.58 16.07
N GLU A 264 -5.53 -31.85 15.77
CA GLU A 264 -4.99 -30.80 16.63
C GLU A 264 -5.90 -29.54 16.64
N SER A 265 -5.94 -28.83 17.77
CA SER A 265 -6.67 -27.59 17.89
C SER A 265 -5.90 -26.42 17.23
N ALA A 266 -6.61 -25.35 16.86
CA ALA A 266 -6.00 -24.12 16.34
C ALA A 266 -4.97 -23.52 17.31
N ASP A 267 -5.24 -23.59 18.62
CA ASP A 267 -4.32 -23.07 19.65
C ASP A 267 -3.04 -23.91 19.72
N HIS A 268 -3.16 -25.24 19.64
CA HIS A 268 -1.99 -26.13 19.62
C HIS A 268 -1.11 -25.84 18.39
N ILE A 269 -1.70 -25.80 17.20
CA ILE A 269 -0.97 -25.52 15.96
C ILE A 269 -0.32 -24.14 16.00
N ALA A 270 -1.03 -23.12 16.51
CA ALA A 270 -0.49 -21.76 16.62
C ALA A 270 0.72 -21.64 17.56
N GLN A 271 0.83 -22.56 18.55
CA GLN A 271 1.96 -22.61 19.47
C GLN A 271 3.11 -23.50 19.00
N SER A 272 2.82 -24.52 18.20
CA SER A 272 3.77 -25.57 17.83
C SER A 272 4.29 -25.50 16.41
N LEU A 273 3.61 -24.77 15.51
CA LEU A 273 4.03 -24.65 14.10
C LEU A 273 5.32 -23.83 14.02
N ASP A 274 6.39 -24.51 13.63
CA ASP A 274 7.70 -23.88 13.45
C ASP A 274 7.78 -23.19 12.08
N LEU A 275 7.90 -21.86 12.11
CA LEU A 275 8.14 -21.00 10.95
C LEU A 275 9.51 -20.34 11.02
N THR A 276 10.40 -20.83 11.90
CA THR A 276 11.76 -20.29 12.09
C THR A 276 12.56 -20.36 10.78
N GLY A 277 13.25 -19.27 10.46
CA GLY A 277 14.04 -19.18 9.23
C GLY A 277 13.24 -18.88 7.95
N ILE A 278 11.91 -18.96 8.00
CA ILE A 278 11.03 -18.57 6.88
C ILE A 278 10.49 -17.15 7.10
N HIS A 279 10.41 -16.69 8.35
CA HIS A 279 9.96 -15.36 8.71
C HIS A 279 11.15 -14.38 8.70
N PRO A 280 11.34 -13.54 7.68
CA PRO A 280 12.62 -12.86 7.44
C PRO A 280 12.94 -11.69 8.40
N ASN A 281 12.04 -11.28 9.29
CA ASN A 281 12.21 -10.01 10.01
C ASN A 281 11.85 -10.01 11.50
N GLY A 282 12.08 -11.11 12.21
CA GLY A 282 11.74 -11.14 13.64
C GLY A 282 10.21 -11.17 13.84
N GLU A 283 9.75 -12.10 14.62
CA GLU A 283 8.35 -12.43 14.71
C GLU A 283 7.55 -11.36 15.46
N ASP A 284 6.51 -10.86 14.83
CA ASP A 284 5.30 -10.56 15.58
C ASP A 284 4.58 -11.90 15.86
N VAL A 285 4.99 -12.57 16.92
CA VAL A 285 4.46 -13.88 17.32
C VAL A 285 2.94 -13.84 17.46
N ALA A 286 2.41 -12.78 18.03
CA ALA A 286 0.96 -12.62 18.23
C ALA A 286 0.21 -12.54 16.90
N ARG A 287 0.74 -11.78 15.94
CA ARG A 287 0.15 -11.65 14.58
C ARG A 287 0.22 -12.98 13.83
N THR A 288 1.35 -13.69 13.92
CA THR A 288 1.52 -14.99 13.29
C THR A 288 0.54 -16.01 13.87
N GLN A 289 0.39 -16.08 15.20
CA GLN A 289 -0.58 -16.94 15.86
C GLN A 289 -2.02 -16.60 15.49
N ALA A 290 -2.37 -15.32 15.40
CA ALA A 290 -3.69 -14.88 14.94
C ALA A 290 -3.95 -15.33 13.50
N SER A 291 -2.96 -15.21 12.62
CA SER A 291 -3.04 -15.68 11.23
C SER A 291 -3.25 -17.18 11.15
N ILE A 292 -2.50 -18.00 11.91
CA ILE A 292 -2.66 -19.46 11.97
C ILE A 292 -4.09 -19.84 12.39
N LYS A 293 -4.62 -19.22 13.44
CA LYS A 293 -5.99 -19.49 13.92
C LYS A 293 -7.05 -19.12 12.88
N ALA A 294 -6.89 -17.99 12.21
CA ALA A 294 -7.82 -17.55 11.17
C ALA A 294 -7.79 -18.48 9.95
N VAL A 295 -6.59 -18.85 9.50
CA VAL A 295 -6.41 -19.82 8.39
C VAL A 295 -6.98 -21.19 8.77
N TYR A 296 -6.74 -21.67 9.99
CA TYR A 296 -7.34 -22.92 10.50
C TYR A 296 -8.86 -22.90 10.40
N ALA A 297 -9.51 -21.79 10.83
CA ALA A 297 -10.97 -21.66 10.75
C ALA A 297 -11.49 -21.68 9.30
N LYS A 298 -10.72 -21.15 8.35
CA LYS A 298 -11.07 -21.13 6.92
C LYS A 298 -10.89 -22.51 6.27
N LEU A 299 -9.84 -23.24 6.62
CA LEU A 299 -9.54 -24.57 6.03
C LEU A 299 -10.44 -25.70 6.57
N ARG A 300 -11.19 -25.48 7.66
CA ARG A 300 -12.15 -26.44 8.22
C ARG A 300 -13.57 -26.29 7.66
N LYS A 301 -13.84 -25.28 6.86
CA LYS A 301 -15.14 -25.08 6.19
C LYS A 301 -15.22 -25.93 4.94
#